data_7af6266067293c95c6a908f8aeede92b
#
_entry.id   7af6266067293c95c6a908f8aeede92b
#
_cell.length_a   1.000
_cell.length_b   1.000
_cell.length_c   1.000
_cell.angle_alpha   90.00
_cell.angle_beta   90.00
_cell.angle_gamma   90.00
#
_symmetry.space_group_name_H-M   'P 1'
#
loop_
_entity.id
_entity.type
_entity.pdbx_description
1 polymer ?
#
loop_
_entity_poly.entity_id
_entity_poly.type
_entity_poly.pdbx_seq_one_letter_code
_entity_poly.pdbx_strand_id
1 'polypeptide(L)'
;MKKISVDAFLREYSVSAKQKGSAMDTFIKKHIINEYVGFIEKCVWCDSIVKASCYVKDGDYEYVKVNSANRYIAFVMRLISLYTDIEIDFENAKFVEQYDELNKAGAINALIAAIPEDEYSEFSTILNMKMDDFRDNEYSITALLYNLKKSSSLFEEVIGQVLESDEFKAIVENLGNKE
;
A
#
# COMPACT_ATOMS: atom_id res chain seq x y z
N MET A 1 -16.93 -18.98 -0.26
CA MET A 1 -17.93 -18.34 0.62
C MET A 1 -18.48 -17.11 -0.09
N LYS A 2 -19.75 -16.75 0.11
CA LYS A 2 -20.32 -15.56 -0.55
C LYS A 2 -19.88 -14.33 0.23
N LYS A 3 -19.17 -13.40 -0.42
CA LYS A 3 -18.81 -12.11 0.18
C LYS A 3 -20.03 -11.22 0.38
N ILE A 4 -19.98 -10.34 1.37
CA ILE A 4 -21.03 -9.36 1.68
C ILE A 4 -20.50 -7.95 1.39
N SER A 5 -21.40 -7.05 0.99
CA SER A 5 -21.00 -5.64 0.78
C SER A 5 -20.71 -4.94 2.11
N VAL A 6 -19.92 -3.88 2.07
CA VAL A 6 -19.64 -3.00 3.24
C VAL A 6 -20.94 -2.50 3.86
N ASP A 7 -21.92 -2.07 3.06
CA ASP A 7 -23.23 -1.62 3.54
C ASP A 7 -23.98 -2.70 4.33
N ALA A 8 -23.97 -3.95 3.82
CA ALA A 8 -24.64 -5.05 4.49
C ALA A 8 -23.97 -5.37 5.83
N PHE A 9 -22.64 -5.41 5.84
CA PHE A 9 -21.85 -5.57 7.06
C PHE A 9 -22.14 -4.47 8.09
N LEU A 10 -22.13 -3.19 7.68
CA LEU A 10 -22.36 -2.06 8.56
C LEU A 10 -23.76 -2.04 9.19
N ARG A 11 -24.78 -2.48 8.46
CA ARG A 11 -26.13 -2.64 9.01
C ARG A 11 -26.14 -3.65 10.16
N GLU A 12 -25.56 -4.82 9.96
CA GLU A 12 -25.48 -5.87 10.98
C GLU A 12 -24.57 -5.44 12.15
N TYR A 13 -23.42 -4.79 11.85
CA TYR A 13 -22.50 -4.25 12.84
C TYR A 13 -23.19 -3.24 13.77
N SER A 14 -23.99 -2.32 13.22
CA SER A 14 -24.73 -1.32 14.00
C SER A 14 -25.75 -1.91 14.95
N VAL A 15 -26.32 -3.06 14.61
CA VAL A 15 -27.24 -3.80 15.48
C VAL A 15 -26.46 -4.51 16.59
N SER A 16 -25.34 -5.15 16.25
CA SER A 16 -24.49 -5.86 17.22
C SER A 16 -23.83 -4.90 18.22
N ALA A 17 -23.45 -3.69 17.78
CA ALA A 17 -22.87 -2.65 18.62
C ALA A 17 -23.81 -2.14 19.73
N LYS A 18 -25.13 -2.28 19.56
CA LYS A 18 -26.15 -1.92 20.57
C LYS A 18 -26.37 -3.01 21.61
N GLN A 19 -25.88 -4.21 21.38
CA GLN A 19 -26.02 -5.33 22.30
C GLN A 19 -24.91 -5.27 23.37
N LYS A 20 -25.24 -5.68 24.59
CA LYS A 20 -24.26 -5.73 25.70
C LYS A 20 -23.49 -7.05 25.70
N GLY A 21 -22.25 -7.02 26.17
CA GLY A 21 -21.41 -8.21 26.36
C GLY A 21 -20.61 -8.60 25.14
N SER A 22 -20.33 -9.90 24.95
CA SER A 22 -19.46 -10.45 23.90
C SER A 22 -20.10 -10.54 22.50
N ALA A 23 -21.28 -9.93 22.31
CA ALA A 23 -22.01 -10.01 21.05
C ALA A 23 -21.22 -9.43 19.87
N MET A 24 -20.47 -8.33 20.12
CA MET A 24 -19.62 -7.72 19.10
C MET A 24 -18.46 -8.63 18.70
N ASP A 25 -17.76 -9.22 19.66
CA ASP A 25 -16.63 -10.12 19.38
C ASP A 25 -17.10 -11.36 18.60
N THR A 26 -18.25 -11.91 18.99
CA THR A 26 -18.88 -13.05 18.29
C THR A 26 -19.26 -12.65 16.87
N PHE A 27 -19.84 -11.46 16.70
CA PHE A 27 -20.19 -10.93 15.39
C PHE A 27 -18.96 -10.78 14.50
N ILE A 28 -17.90 -10.10 14.97
CA ILE A 28 -16.66 -9.89 14.20
C ILE A 28 -16.02 -11.24 13.84
N LYS A 29 -15.88 -12.17 14.80
CA LYS A 29 -15.31 -13.49 14.54
C LYS A 29 -16.05 -14.28 13.46
N LYS A 30 -17.37 -14.13 13.35
CA LYS A 30 -18.18 -14.76 12.30
C LYS A 30 -17.76 -14.32 10.90
N HIS A 31 -17.25 -13.09 10.78
CA HIS A 31 -16.82 -12.52 9.49
C HIS A 31 -15.35 -12.78 9.16
N ILE A 32 -14.55 -13.33 10.08
CA ILE A 32 -13.20 -13.80 9.79
C ILE A 32 -13.30 -15.15 9.08
N ILE A 33 -12.81 -15.22 7.85
CA ILE A 33 -12.92 -16.41 7.00
C ILE A 33 -11.58 -17.10 6.73
N ASN A 34 -10.49 -16.36 6.90
CA ASN A 34 -9.14 -16.89 6.74
C ASN A 34 -8.35 -16.64 8.02
N GLU A 35 -7.70 -17.67 8.54
CA GLU A 35 -6.74 -17.56 9.64
C GLU A 35 -5.30 -17.46 9.12
N TYR A 36 -5.10 -17.76 7.84
CA TYR A 36 -3.78 -17.75 7.18
C TYR A 36 -3.92 -17.36 5.71
N VAL A 37 -3.02 -16.54 5.23
CA VAL A 37 -2.84 -16.19 3.81
C VAL A 37 -1.41 -16.57 3.39
N GLY A 38 -1.25 -17.21 2.24
CA GLY A 38 0.05 -17.69 1.79
C GLY A 38 1.05 -16.55 1.55
N PHE A 39 2.33 -16.79 1.89
CA PHE A 39 3.42 -15.81 1.77
C PHE A 39 3.49 -15.15 0.37
N ILE A 40 3.41 -15.96 -0.69
CA ILE A 40 3.44 -15.46 -2.07
C ILE A 40 2.27 -14.52 -2.36
N GLU A 41 1.08 -14.86 -1.85
CA GLU A 41 -0.10 -14.02 -2.02
C GLU A 41 0.07 -12.68 -1.29
N LYS A 42 0.61 -12.68 -0.07
CA LYS A 42 0.97 -11.46 0.67
C LYS A 42 1.97 -10.60 -0.12
N CYS A 43 2.99 -11.21 -0.73
CA CYS A 43 3.96 -10.50 -1.56
C CYS A 43 3.29 -9.81 -2.77
N VAL A 44 2.42 -10.52 -3.49
CA VAL A 44 1.71 -9.97 -4.65
C VAL A 44 0.85 -8.76 -4.25
N TRP A 45 0.17 -8.86 -3.10
CA TRP A 45 -0.65 -7.74 -2.61
C TRP A 45 0.19 -6.57 -2.14
N CYS A 46 1.34 -6.82 -1.49
CA CYS A 46 2.27 -5.75 -1.11
C CYS A 46 2.82 -5.03 -2.35
N ASP A 47 3.20 -5.74 -3.39
CA ASP A 47 3.62 -5.14 -4.66
C ASP A 47 2.52 -4.26 -5.27
N SER A 48 1.27 -4.72 -5.24
CA SER A 48 0.11 -3.93 -5.69
C SER A 48 -0.11 -2.66 -4.86
N ILE A 49 0.04 -2.74 -3.53
CA ILE A 49 -0.08 -1.60 -2.61
C ILE A 49 1.03 -0.57 -2.88
N VAL A 50 2.28 -1.03 -3.04
CA VAL A 50 3.43 -0.15 -3.37
C VAL A 50 3.18 0.53 -4.70
N LYS A 51 2.80 -0.22 -5.74
CA LYS A 51 2.50 0.34 -7.06
C LYS A 51 1.41 1.40 -7.00
N ALA A 52 0.29 1.12 -6.35
CA ALA A 52 -0.85 2.03 -6.26
C ALA A 52 -0.56 3.29 -5.42
N SER A 53 0.40 3.23 -4.49
CA SER A 53 0.73 4.32 -3.57
C SER A 53 2.00 5.10 -3.93
N CYS A 54 2.83 4.59 -4.83
CA CYS A 54 4.12 5.19 -5.18
C CYS A 54 4.22 5.67 -6.62
N TYR A 55 3.29 5.26 -7.49
CA TYR A 55 3.27 5.69 -8.88
C TYR A 55 1.99 6.45 -9.20
N VAL A 56 2.12 7.51 -9.98
CA VAL A 56 1.00 8.32 -10.48
C VAL A 56 1.09 8.37 -12.01
N LYS A 57 -0.05 8.11 -12.66
CA LYS A 57 -0.20 8.32 -14.11
C LYS A 57 -0.79 9.70 -14.38
N ASP A 58 -0.14 10.43 -15.29
CA ASP A 58 -0.64 11.70 -15.83
C ASP A 58 -0.56 11.64 -17.35
N GLY A 59 -1.69 11.34 -17.99
CA GLY A 59 -1.76 11.02 -19.40
C GLY A 59 -0.95 9.75 -19.73
N ASP A 60 0.01 9.87 -20.64
CA ASP A 60 0.91 8.77 -21.05
C ASP A 60 2.15 8.63 -20.13
N TYR A 61 2.32 9.52 -19.18
CA TYR A 61 3.47 9.54 -18.28
C TYR A 61 3.15 8.87 -16.94
N GLU A 62 4.07 8.03 -16.47
CA GLU A 62 4.06 7.47 -15.13
C GLU A 62 5.27 8.02 -14.36
N TYR A 63 5.03 8.60 -13.20
CA TYR A 63 6.10 9.15 -12.35
C TYR A 63 5.94 8.75 -10.90
N VAL A 64 7.05 8.79 -10.17
CA VAL A 64 7.08 8.42 -8.76
C VAL A 64 6.57 9.57 -7.89
N LYS A 65 5.51 9.29 -7.13
CA LYS A 65 4.97 10.21 -6.11
C LYS A 65 4.38 9.40 -4.96
N VAL A 66 5.12 9.30 -3.88
CA VAL A 66 4.70 8.52 -2.70
C VAL A 66 3.51 9.19 -2.00
N ASN A 67 2.43 8.43 -1.85
CA ASN A 67 1.25 8.79 -1.06
C ASN A 67 1.10 7.82 0.13
N SER A 68 1.65 8.19 1.28
CA SER A 68 1.64 7.35 2.49
C SER A 68 0.25 7.14 3.07
N ALA A 69 -0.66 8.12 2.92
CA ALA A 69 -2.04 7.98 3.37
C ALA A 69 -2.78 6.93 2.53
N ASN A 70 -2.64 7.00 1.19
CA ASN A 70 -3.23 6.00 0.31
C ASN A 70 -2.66 4.60 0.57
N ARG A 71 -1.35 4.49 0.82
CA ARG A 71 -0.71 3.22 1.20
C ARG A 71 -1.31 2.64 2.46
N TYR A 72 -1.50 3.44 3.51
CA TYR A 72 -2.10 2.99 4.75
C TYR A 72 -3.53 2.49 4.54
N ILE A 73 -4.37 3.26 3.85
CA ILE A 73 -5.76 2.87 3.56
C ILE A 73 -5.79 1.59 2.72
N ALA A 74 -4.98 1.52 1.67
CA ALA A 74 -4.89 0.34 0.81
C ALA A 74 -4.45 -0.91 1.59
N PHE A 75 -3.48 -0.79 2.51
CA PHE A 75 -3.03 -1.87 3.37
C PHE A 75 -4.16 -2.37 4.28
N VAL A 76 -4.82 -1.47 5.01
CA VAL A 76 -5.92 -1.82 5.92
C VAL A 76 -7.07 -2.49 5.16
N MET A 77 -7.49 -1.90 4.02
CA MET A 77 -8.60 -2.44 3.24
C MET A 77 -8.24 -3.77 2.58
N ARG A 78 -6.96 -3.98 2.24
CA ARG A 78 -6.49 -5.27 1.73
C ARG A 78 -6.51 -6.35 2.81
N LEU A 79 -6.08 -6.04 4.03
CA LEU A 79 -6.22 -6.95 5.16
C LEU A 79 -7.69 -7.37 5.36
N ILE A 80 -8.61 -6.40 5.44
CA ILE A 80 -10.03 -6.70 5.57
C ILE A 80 -10.52 -7.60 4.44
N SER A 81 -10.16 -7.28 3.19
CA SER A 81 -10.56 -8.08 2.03
C SER A 81 -10.04 -9.52 2.04
N LEU A 82 -8.84 -9.76 2.58
CA LEU A 82 -8.20 -11.09 2.58
C LEU A 82 -8.68 -11.95 3.74
N TYR A 83 -8.86 -11.37 4.92
CA TYR A 83 -9.18 -12.13 6.12
C TYR A 83 -10.66 -12.19 6.45
N THR A 84 -11.50 -11.39 5.76
CA THR A 84 -12.94 -11.34 6.03
C THR A 84 -13.78 -11.68 4.78
N ASP A 85 -15.06 -11.95 5.00
CA ASP A 85 -16.06 -12.11 3.95
C ASP A 85 -16.58 -10.76 3.41
N ILE A 86 -15.99 -9.62 3.83
CA ILE A 86 -16.38 -8.30 3.36
C ILE A 86 -15.78 -8.06 1.96
N GLU A 87 -16.62 -7.66 1.03
CA GLU A 87 -16.21 -7.31 -0.33
C GLU A 87 -15.75 -5.87 -0.39
N ILE A 88 -14.45 -5.68 -0.68
CA ILE A 88 -13.85 -4.36 -0.86
C ILE A 88 -13.67 -4.10 -2.35
N ASP A 89 -14.19 -2.98 -2.82
CA ASP A 89 -14.08 -2.55 -4.21
C ASP A 89 -12.83 -1.67 -4.39
N PHE A 90 -11.79 -2.24 -4.98
CA PHE A 90 -10.53 -1.53 -5.27
C PHE A 90 -10.56 -0.76 -6.60
N GLU A 91 -11.65 -0.86 -7.36
CA GLU A 91 -11.82 -0.11 -8.59
C GLU A 91 -12.22 1.35 -8.28
N ASN A 92 -11.76 2.26 -9.13
CA ASN A 92 -12.13 3.69 -9.07
C ASN A 92 -11.96 4.36 -7.70
N ALA A 93 -11.00 3.87 -6.89
CA ALA A 93 -10.73 4.36 -5.53
C ALA A 93 -11.91 4.24 -4.53
N LYS A 94 -12.94 3.45 -4.82
CA LYS A 94 -14.08 3.22 -3.91
C LYS A 94 -13.66 2.65 -2.56
N PHE A 95 -12.56 1.91 -2.48
CA PHE A 95 -12.03 1.41 -1.20
C PHE A 95 -11.72 2.54 -0.21
N VAL A 96 -11.47 3.77 -0.67
CA VAL A 96 -11.24 4.93 0.22
C VAL A 96 -12.56 5.37 0.86
N GLU A 97 -13.64 5.44 0.08
CA GLU A 97 -14.97 5.74 0.60
C GLU A 97 -15.43 4.64 1.59
N GLN A 98 -15.23 3.39 1.23
CA GLN A 98 -15.53 2.24 2.09
C GLN A 98 -14.70 2.24 3.38
N TYR A 99 -13.43 2.67 3.31
CA TYR A 99 -12.60 2.88 4.50
C TYR A 99 -13.21 3.92 5.43
N ASP A 100 -13.63 5.07 4.90
CA ASP A 100 -14.25 6.14 5.69
C ASP A 100 -15.55 5.69 6.36
N GLU A 101 -16.37 4.92 5.66
CA GLU A 101 -17.62 4.36 6.22
C GLU A 101 -17.33 3.38 7.37
N LEU A 102 -16.41 2.43 7.17
CA LEU A 102 -16.02 1.47 8.20
C LEU A 102 -15.34 2.15 9.39
N ASN A 103 -14.48 3.16 9.13
CA ASN A 103 -13.77 3.91 10.16
C ASN A 103 -14.73 4.76 10.99
N LYS A 104 -15.67 5.45 10.35
CA LYS A 104 -16.71 6.23 11.02
C LYS A 104 -17.60 5.37 11.92
N ALA A 105 -17.85 4.13 11.54
CA ALA A 105 -18.58 3.17 12.36
C ALA A 105 -17.72 2.56 13.49
N GLY A 106 -16.40 2.79 13.52
CA GLY A 106 -15.47 2.17 14.47
C GLY A 106 -15.18 0.70 14.15
N ALA A 107 -15.56 0.21 12.97
CA ALA A 107 -15.43 -1.20 12.60
C ALA A 107 -14.00 -1.60 12.22
N ILE A 108 -13.17 -0.68 11.71
CA ILE A 108 -11.80 -0.94 11.26
C ILE A 108 -10.98 -1.60 12.37
N ASN A 109 -10.94 -0.97 13.55
CA ASN A 109 -10.13 -1.48 14.67
C ASN A 109 -10.61 -2.85 15.16
N ALA A 110 -11.92 -3.08 15.18
CA ALA A 110 -12.49 -4.36 15.58
C ALA A 110 -12.15 -5.48 14.59
N LEU A 111 -12.20 -5.20 13.30
CA LEU A 111 -11.84 -6.15 12.23
C LEU A 111 -10.35 -6.47 12.26
N ILE A 112 -9.49 -5.46 12.35
CA ILE A 112 -8.03 -5.66 12.40
C ILE A 112 -7.62 -6.42 13.66
N ALA A 113 -8.20 -6.11 14.82
CA ALA A 113 -7.92 -6.82 16.06
C ALA A 113 -8.36 -8.30 16.07
N ALA A 114 -9.23 -8.69 15.16
CA ALA A 114 -9.69 -10.06 15.01
C ALA A 114 -8.82 -10.90 14.04
N ILE A 115 -7.97 -10.25 13.23
CA ILE A 115 -6.98 -10.93 12.40
C ILE A 115 -5.87 -11.48 13.31
N PRO A 116 -5.35 -12.71 13.08
CA PRO A 116 -4.22 -13.23 13.84
C PRO A 116 -3.03 -12.26 13.84
N GLU A 117 -2.43 -12.03 15.00
CA GLU A 117 -1.38 -11.02 15.19
C GLU A 117 -0.12 -11.33 14.36
N ASP A 118 0.24 -12.60 14.24
CA ASP A 118 1.34 -13.08 13.41
C ASP A 118 1.09 -12.80 11.92
N GLU A 119 -0.13 -13.00 11.44
CA GLU A 119 -0.52 -12.70 10.07
C GLU A 119 -0.44 -11.19 9.76
N TYR A 120 -0.96 -10.36 10.66
CA TYR A 120 -0.85 -8.90 10.54
C TYR A 120 0.62 -8.45 10.56
N SER A 121 1.42 -8.99 11.47
CA SER A 121 2.84 -8.66 11.64
C SER A 121 3.65 -9.07 10.40
N GLU A 122 3.44 -10.28 9.88
CA GLU A 122 4.12 -10.75 8.67
C GLU A 122 3.75 -9.90 7.45
N PHE A 123 2.46 -9.61 7.25
CA PHE A 123 2.01 -8.78 6.12
C PHE A 123 2.60 -7.36 6.19
N SER A 124 2.63 -6.77 7.39
CA SER A 124 3.25 -5.46 7.64
C SER A 124 4.76 -5.48 7.36
N THR A 125 5.44 -6.53 7.78
CA THR A 125 6.88 -6.72 7.54
C THR A 125 7.18 -6.83 6.04
N ILE A 126 6.41 -7.62 5.29
CA ILE A 126 6.56 -7.75 3.84
C ILE A 126 6.35 -6.41 3.15
N LEU A 127 5.31 -5.65 3.54
CA LEU A 127 5.07 -4.33 2.97
C LEU A 127 6.24 -3.36 3.21
N ASN A 128 6.81 -3.37 4.42
CA ASN A 128 7.98 -2.55 4.73
C ASN A 128 9.20 -2.95 3.89
N MET A 129 9.48 -4.26 3.74
CA MET A 129 10.55 -4.74 2.87
C MET A 129 10.35 -4.29 1.41
N LYS A 130 9.12 -4.39 0.88
CA LYS A 130 8.80 -3.91 -0.48
C LYS A 130 8.94 -2.40 -0.63
N MET A 131 8.66 -1.64 0.43
CA MET A 131 8.89 -0.20 0.43
C MET A 131 10.37 0.16 0.49
N ASP A 132 11.18 -0.63 1.19
CA ASP A 132 12.64 -0.47 1.21
C ASP A 132 13.22 -0.81 -0.16
N ASP A 133 12.82 -1.93 -0.77
CA ASP A 133 13.20 -2.30 -2.14
C ASP A 133 12.82 -1.20 -3.14
N PHE A 134 11.62 -0.63 -3.02
CA PHE A 134 11.18 0.48 -3.87
C PHE A 134 12.07 1.71 -3.69
N ARG A 135 12.37 2.09 -2.46
CA ARG A 135 13.23 3.24 -2.17
C ARG A 135 14.63 3.05 -2.73
N ASP A 136 15.20 1.86 -2.57
CA ASP A 136 16.56 1.57 -2.99
C ASP A 136 16.69 1.43 -4.52
N ASN A 137 15.67 0.88 -5.18
CA ASN A 137 15.72 0.60 -6.62
C ASN A 137 15.12 1.72 -7.50
N GLU A 138 14.12 2.44 -7.01
CA GLU A 138 13.34 3.39 -7.84
C GLU A 138 13.54 4.86 -7.40
N TYR A 139 13.88 5.08 -6.13
CA TYR A 139 13.94 6.43 -5.55
C TYR A 139 15.37 6.89 -5.27
N SER A 140 16.37 6.03 -5.43
CA SER A 140 17.78 6.38 -5.27
C SER A 140 18.30 7.12 -6.50
N ILE A 141 19.29 7.99 -6.31
CA ILE A 141 19.99 8.69 -7.41
C ILE A 141 20.58 7.67 -8.39
N THR A 142 21.07 6.54 -7.90
CA THR A 142 21.64 5.46 -8.72
C THR A 142 20.60 4.81 -9.61
N ALA A 143 19.39 4.54 -9.08
CA ALA A 143 18.27 4.00 -9.86
C ALA A 143 17.77 5.03 -10.90
N LEU A 144 17.70 6.29 -10.50
CA LEU A 144 17.37 7.39 -11.41
C LEU A 144 18.36 7.44 -12.58
N LEU A 145 19.66 7.44 -12.32
CA LEU A 145 20.70 7.42 -13.34
C LEU A 145 20.67 6.16 -14.20
N TYR A 146 20.38 5.00 -13.60
CA TYR A 146 20.24 3.74 -14.35
C TYR A 146 19.02 3.78 -15.30
N ASN A 147 17.87 4.20 -14.80
CA ASN A 147 16.64 4.32 -15.60
C ASN A 147 16.78 5.37 -16.68
N LEU A 148 17.46 6.47 -16.38
CA LEU A 148 17.81 7.52 -17.29
C LEU A 148 18.73 6.99 -18.42
N LYS A 149 19.74 6.21 -18.12
CA LYS A 149 20.65 5.57 -19.09
C LYS A 149 19.93 4.53 -19.96
N LYS A 150 18.86 3.90 -19.46
CA LYS A 150 18.08 2.89 -20.18
C LYS A 150 17.05 3.48 -21.14
N SER A 151 16.57 4.69 -20.91
CA SER A 151 15.57 5.37 -21.74
C SER A 151 16.19 6.22 -22.83
N SER A 152 16.87 5.58 -23.80
CA SER A 152 17.26 6.00 -25.16
C SER A 152 17.73 7.45 -25.48
N SER A 153 18.46 7.53 -26.53
CA SER A 153 19.03 8.58 -27.44
C SER A 153 18.74 10.09 -27.20
N LEU A 154 17.58 10.51 -26.80
CA LEU A 154 17.31 11.90 -26.37
C LEU A 154 18.03 12.23 -25.05
N PHE A 155 18.47 11.22 -24.37
CA PHE A 155 19.09 11.30 -23.06
C PHE A 155 20.59 11.54 -23.10
N GLU A 156 21.27 11.04 -24.13
CA GLU A 156 22.73 11.27 -24.27
C GLU A 156 23.04 12.77 -24.41
N GLU A 157 22.16 13.51 -25.06
CA GLU A 157 22.33 14.94 -25.26
C GLU A 157 22.04 15.74 -23.95
N VAL A 158 20.98 15.38 -23.23
CA VAL A 158 20.60 16.05 -21.96
C VAL A 158 21.57 15.65 -20.83
N ILE A 159 21.98 14.39 -20.74
CA ILE A 159 22.98 13.94 -19.77
C ILE A 159 24.35 14.54 -20.07
N GLY A 160 24.74 14.62 -21.34
CA GLY A 160 25.97 15.28 -21.70
C GLY A 160 26.02 16.71 -21.12
N GLN A 161 24.97 17.49 -21.31
CA GLN A 161 24.85 18.85 -20.76
C GLN A 161 24.83 18.91 -19.23
N VAL A 162 24.14 17.97 -18.57
CA VAL A 162 24.09 17.92 -17.09
C VAL A 162 25.42 17.47 -16.48
N LEU A 163 26.08 16.47 -17.07
CA LEU A 163 27.37 15.97 -16.60
C LEU A 163 28.52 16.98 -16.85
N GLU A 164 28.37 17.82 -17.87
CA GLU A 164 29.31 18.90 -18.17
C GLU A 164 29.03 20.17 -17.35
N SER A 165 27.88 20.26 -16.67
CA SER A 165 27.55 21.44 -15.85
C SER A 165 28.49 21.56 -14.64
N ASP A 166 28.90 22.79 -14.35
CA ASP A 166 29.78 23.09 -13.22
C ASP A 166 29.15 22.74 -11.87
N GLU A 167 27.81 22.79 -11.80
CA GLU A 167 27.04 22.40 -10.60
C GLU A 167 27.13 20.90 -10.33
N PHE A 168 27.04 20.05 -11.37
CA PHE A 168 27.16 18.60 -11.20
C PHE A 168 28.59 18.19 -10.83
N LYS A 169 29.60 18.81 -11.45
CA LYS A 169 31.00 18.57 -11.09
C LYS A 169 31.29 18.95 -9.63
N ALA A 170 30.75 20.07 -9.17
CA ALA A 170 30.90 20.49 -7.77
C ALA A 170 30.23 19.52 -6.78
N ILE A 171 29.07 18.90 -7.16
CA ILE A 171 28.40 17.88 -6.33
C ILE A 171 29.26 16.61 -6.26
N VAL A 172 29.81 16.15 -7.38
CA VAL A 172 30.65 14.93 -7.42
C VAL A 172 31.94 15.13 -6.66
N GLU A 173 32.60 16.30 -6.77
CA GLU A 173 33.80 16.64 -6.00
C GLU A 173 33.52 16.70 -4.49
N ASN A 174 32.40 17.26 -4.07
CA ASN A 174 31.98 17.29 -2.67
C ASN A 174 31.63 15.90 -2.07
N LEU A 175 31.18 14.96 -2.90
CA LEU A 175 30.91 13.58 -2.48
C LEU A 175 32.20 12.76 -2.41
N GLY A 176 33.16 13.02 -3.31
CA GLY A 176 34.46 12.33 -3.33
C GLY A 176 35.45 12.78 -2.22
N ASN A 177 35.23 13.95 -1.60
CA ASN A 177 36.05 14.47 -0.52
C ASN A 177 35.58 14.13 0.91
N LYS A 178 34.62 13.21 1.04
CA LYS A 178 34.07 12.72 2.33
C LYS A 178 34.51 11.30 2.70
N GLU A 179 35.57 10.76 2.08
CA GLU A 179 36.28 9.55 2.52
C GLU A 179 37.55 9.88 3.32
#